data_5edfd419d1fd0df71c05035275d8761a
#
_entry.id   5edfd419d1fd0df71c05035275d8761a
#
_cell.length_a   1.000
_cell.length_b   1.000
_cell.length_c   1.000
_cell.angle_alpha   90.00
_cell.angle_beta   90.00
_cell.angle_gamma   90.00
#
_symmetry.space_group_name_H-M   'P 1'
#
loop_
_entity.id
_entity.type
_entity.pdbx_description
1 polymer ?
#
loop_
_entity_poly.entity_id
_entity_poly.type
_entity_poly.pdbx_seq_one_letter_code
_entity_poly.pdbx_strand_id
1 'polypeptide(L)'
;MRKRVAAVAAALAITLVPAPAQAQDLSSSFAAMSSLPTRQYDPGLPWDVAEASRAKTYRNINFYRMQNSRLPWLRTGQLDAQAQAWAEELSRTNSFRHSGANVYENIAFSSHSPEAAFEQWRTSPGHNRNMLSSAHAVGIGAAHGYVAGRGWGYIVVMQAR
;
A
#
# COMPACT_ATOMS: atom_id res chain seq x y z
N MET A 1 13.36 -77.41 44.74
CA MET A 1 12.58 -76.89 43.59
C MET A 1 12.82 -75.33 43.51
N ARG A 2 13.66 -74.89 42.58
CA ARG A 2 13.96 -73.48 42.33
C ARG A 2 13.33 -73.10 41.02
N LYS A 3 12.33 -72.21 41.08
CA LYS A 3 11.67 -71.63 39.89
C LYS A 3 12.55 -70.54 39.36
N ARG A 4 12.96 -70.65 38.09
CA ARG A 4 13.66 -69.60 37.34
C ARG A 4 12.60 -68.65 36.78
N VAL A 5 12.71 -67.37 37.08
CA VAL A 5 11.90 -66.30 36.51
C VAL A 5 12.70 -65.75 35.30
N ALA A 6 12.15 -65.86 34.10
CA ALA A 6 12.71 -65.25 32.89
C ALA A 6 12.29 -63.80 32.80
N ALA A 7 13.28 -62.92 32.73
CA ALA A 7 13.02 -61.50 32.46
C ALA A 7 12.88 -61.28 30.94
N VAL A 8 11.75 -60.75 30.50
CA VAL A 8 11.52 -60.35 29.11
C VAL A 8 11.93 -58.88 29.01
N ALA A 9 13.00 -58.64 28.27
CA ALA A 9 13.40 -57.28 27.90
C ALA A 9 12.57 -56.82 26.69
N ALA A 10 11.70 -55.86 26.90
CA ALA A 10 10.99 -55.18 25.81
C ALA A 10 11.89 -54.07 25.25
N ALA A 11 12.36 -54.28 24.00
CA ALA A 11 13.07 -53.22 23.24
C ALA A 11 12.05 -52.18 22.73
N LEU A 12 12.17 -50.97 23.23
CA LEU A 12 11.39 -49.85 22.73
C LEU A 12 12.03 -49.34 21.42
N ALA A 13 11.42 -49.64 20.30
CA ALA A 13 11.82 -49.07 19.01
C ALA A 13 11.29 -47.62 18.94
N ILE A 14 12.20 -46.66 19.02
CA ILE A 14 11.90 -45.26 18.76
C ILE A 14 11.86 -45.07 17.25
N THR A 15 10.68 -45.02 16.66
CA THR A 15 10.49 -44.60 15.28
C THR A 15 10.71 -43.11 15.20
N LEU A 16 11.80 -42.66 14.55
CA LEU A 16 11.99 -41.26 14.16
C LEU A 16 10.90 -40.93 13.15
N VAL A 17 9.95 -40.10 13.58
CA VAL A 17 9.00 -39.47 12.67
C VAL A 17 9.78 -38.38 11.93
N PRO A 18 9.84 -38.37 10.59
CA PRO A 18 10.48 -37.28 9.86
C PRO A 18 9.69 -35.99 10.15
N ALA A 19 10.40 -34.89 10.48
CA ALA A 19 9.84 -33.61 10.68
C ALA A 19 9.08 -33.13 9.43
N PRO A 20 7.90 -32.53 9.57
CA PRO A 20 7.12 -32.12 8.41
C PRO A 20 7.90 -31.10 7.57
N ALA A 21 7.84 -31.27 6.24
CA ALA A 21 8.51 -30.47 5.21
C ALA A 21 8.11 -28.97 5.17
N GLN A 22 7.35 -28.49 6.15
CA GLN A 22 6.88 -27.11 6.21
C GLN A 22 7.91 -26.10 6.75
N ALA A 23 9.04 -26.56 7.34
CA ALA A 23 10.08 -25.65 7.84
C ALA A 23 10.99 -25.08 6.73
N GLN A 24 10.95 -25.66 5.52
CA GLN A 24 11.78 -25.19 4.40
C GLN A 24 11.12 -24.06 3.59
N ASP A 25 9.78 -23.96 3.65
CA ASP A 25 9.04 -22.98 2.84
C ASP A 25 9.09 -21.55 3.42
N LEU A 26 9.27 -21.42 4.74
CA LEU A 26 9.36 -20.10 5.37
C LEU A 26 10.69 -19.41 5.07
N SER A 27 11.79 -20.16 4.96
CA SER A 27 13.11 -19.60 4.64
C SER A 27 13.18 -19.10 3.19
N SER A 28 12.56 -19.81 2.25
CA SER A 28 12.48 -19.40 0.85
C SER A 28 11.55 -18.20 0.68
N SER A 29 10.48 -18.11 1.45
CA SER A 29 9.57 -16.95 1.46
C SER A 29 10.23 -15.71 2.04
N PHE A 30 11.04 -15.85 3.10
CA PHE A 30 11.84 -14.75 3.64
C PHE A 30 12.96 -14.32 2.69
N ALA A 31 13.64 -15.27 2.03
CA ALA A 31 14.66 -14.96 1.02
C ALA A 31 14.05 -14.26 -0.22
N ALA A 32 12.87 -14.67 -0.64
CA ALA A 32 12.13 -14.01 -1.72
C ALA A 32 11.67 -12.58 -1.34
N MET A 33 11.31 -12.34 -0.09
CA MET A 33 11.01 -10.99 0.41
C MET A 33 12.25 -10.11 0.54
N SER A 34 13.42 -10.70 0.80
CA SER A 34 14.71 -9.98 0.85
C SER A 34 15.27 -9.68 -0.54
N SER A 35 14.80 -10.37 -1.58
CA SER A 35 15.17 -10.13 -2.98
C SER A 35 14.19 -9.22 -3.72
N LEU A 36 13.12 -8.78 -3.07
CA LEU A 36 12.36 -7.64 -3.60
C LEU A 36 13.35 -6.47 -3.69
N PRO A 37 13.45 -5.78 -4.86
CA PRO A 37 14.33 -4.64 -4.96
C PRO A 37 14.01 -3.74 -3.78
N THR A 38 15.03 -3.50 -2.94
CA THR A 38 14.94 -2.51 -1.86
C THR A 38 14.37 -1.29 -2.53
N ARG A 39 13.13 -0.97 -2.20
CA ARG A 39 12.45 0.22 -2.74
C ARG A 39 13.43 1.34 -2.56
N GLN A 40 14.04 1.79 -3.65
CA GLN A 40 14.89 2.96 -3.61
C GLN A 40 13.92 4.10 -3.29
N TYR A 41 13.80 4.32 -1.98
CA TYR A 41 12.96 5.37 -1.40
C TYR A 41 13.48 6.66 -2.01
N ASP A 42 12.62 7.37 -2.73
CA ASP A 42 12.95 8.70 -3.19
C ASP A 42 13.28 9.55 -1.95
N PRO A 43 14.56 9.93 -1.72
CA PRO A 43 14.94 10.72 -0.55
C PRO A 43 14.25 12.10 -0.52
N GLY A 44 13.48 12.44 -1.55
CA GLY A 44 12.78 13.70 -1.69
C GLY A 44 11.53 13.87 -0.81
N LEU A 45 10.92 12.77 -0.31
CA LEU A 45 9.74 12.88 0.55
C LEU A 45 9.86 11.92 1.74
N PRO A 46 10.28 12.42 2.92
CA PRO A 46 10.34 11.64 4.15
C PRO A 46 8.98 10.98 4.46
N TRP A 47 9.00 9.77 5.01
CA TRP A 47 7.79 8.98 5.27
C TRP A 47 6.75 9.70 6.12
N ASP A 48 7.20 10.38 7.18
CA ASP A 48 6.35 11.17 8.09
C ASP A 48 5.67 12.34 7.37
N VAL A 49 6.39 13.01 6.46
CA VAL A 49 5.83 14.09 5.62
C VAL A 49 4.83 13.51 4.62
N ALA A 50 5.14 12.38 3.99
CA ALA A 50 4.22 11.71 3.08
C ALA A 50 2.93 11.29 3.79
N GLU A 51 3.03 10.68 4.99
CA GLU A 51 1.86 10.25 5.75
C GLU A 51 1.05 11.45 6.25
N ALA A 52 1.69 12.51 6.74
CA ALA A 52 0.99 13.73 7.15
C ALA A 52 0.18 14.33 5.99
N SER A 53 0.77 14.38 4.80
CA SER A 53 0.11 14.90 3.58
C SER A 53 -1.05 14.02 3.14
N ARG A 54 -0.89 12.69 3.16
CA ARG A 54 -1.95 11.73 2.84
C ARG A 54 -3.12 11.86 3.82
N ALA A 55 -2.83 11.93 5.12
CA ALA A 55 -3.84 12.11 6.15
C ALA A 55 -4.57 13.44 6.02
N LYS A 56 -3.87 14.52 5.68
CA LYS A 56 -4.48 15.84 5.44
C LYS A 56 -5.39 15.82 4.21
N THR A 57 -4.92 15.25 3.10
CA THR A 57 -5.69 15.11 1.87
C THR A 57 -6.97 14.30 2.12
N TYR A 58 -6.87 13.16 2.81
CA TYR A 58 -8.02 12.35 3.21
C TYR A 58 -9.05 13.14 4.04
N ARG A 59 -8.60 13.88 5.05
CA ARG A 59 -9.51 14.71 5.89
C ARG A 59 -10.19 15.80 5.06
N ASN A 60 -9.48 16.48 4.17
CA ASN A 60 -10.04 17.53 3.32
C ASN A 60 -11.10 16.96 2.38
N ILE A 61 -10.85 15.80 1.76
CA ILE A 61 -11.83 15.13 0.90
C ILE A 61 -13.10 14.78 1.71
N ASN A 62 -12.95 14.16 2.87
CA ASN A 62 -14.12 13.77 3.67
C ASN A 62 -14.90 14.97 4.21
N PHE A 63 -14.23 16.04 4.60
CA PHE A 63 -14.89 17.28 4.98
C PHE A 63 -15.68 17.86 3.79
N TYR A 64 -15.07 17.89 2.60
CA TYR A 64 -15.73 18.35 1.38
C TYR A 64 -16.91 17.46 0.98
N ARG A 65 -16.79 16.15 1.13
CA ARG A 65 -17.91 15.21 0.91
C ARG A 65 -19.09 15.50 1.82
N MET A 66 -18.85 15.70 3.11
CA MET A 66 -19.91 16.06 4.07
C MET A 66 -20.59 17.39 3.72
N GLN A 67 -19.83 18.40 3.29
CA GLN A 67 -20.38 19.68 2.81
C GLN A 67 -21.29 19.50 1.57
N ASN A 68 -21.10 18.44 0.79
CA ASN A 68 -21.89 18.08 -0.39
C ASN A 68 -22.90 16.96 -0.10
N SER A 69 -23.29 16.74 1.15
CA SER A 69 -24.26 15.73 1.58
C SER A 69 -23.87 14.30 1.15
N ARG A 70 -22.56 13.99 1.15
CA ARG A 70 -22.03 12.65 0.90
C ARG A 70 -21.45 12.07 2.19
N LEU A 71 -21.67 10.78 2.40
CA LEU A 71 -21.04 10.07 3.51
C LEU A 71 -19.49 10.11 3.37
N PRO A 72 -18.75 10.25 4.47
CA PRO A 72 -17.31 10.15 4.44
C PRO A 72 -16.87 8.76 4.00
N TRP A 73 -15.77 8.68 3.29
CA TRP A 73 -15.12 7.44 2.93
C TRP A 73 -14.31 6.85 4.08
N LEU A 74 -14.19 5.53 4.11
CA LEU A 74 -13.24 4.83 4.97
C LEU A 74 -11.87 4.81 4.30
N ARG A 75 -10.82 5.19 5.01
CA ARG A 75 -9.44 5.00 4.56
C ARG A 75 -9.04 3.55 4.81
N THR A 76 -8.52 2.84 3.81
CA THR A 76 -8.11 1.44 3.94
C THR A 76 -6.65 1.27 3.55
N GLY A 77 -5.92 0.45 4.32
CA GLY A 77 -4.51 0.16 4.05
C GLY A 77 -4.28 -0.48 2.68
N GLN A 78 -5.23 -1.26 2.17
CA GLN A 78 -5.13 -1.85 0.83
C GLN A 78 -5.15 -0.78 -0.27
N LEU A 79 -6.09 0.16 -0.21
CA LEU A 79 -6.15 1.24 -1.19
C LEU A 79 -5.00 2.24 -1.01
N ASP A 80 -4.58 2.51 0.23
CA ASP A 80 -3.38 3.31 0.49
C ASP A 80 -2.14 2.69 -0.17
N ALA A 81 -1.93 1.39 -0.01
CA ALA A 81 -0.81 0.70 -0.64
C ALA A 81 -0.89 0.74 -2.17
N GLN A 82 -2.09 0.58 -2.73
CA GLN A 82 -2.31 0.65 -4.18
C GLN A 82 -2.04 2.05 -4.73
N ALA A 83 -2.59 3.08 -4.10
CA ALA A 83 -2.40 4.48 -4.49
C ALA A 83 -0.94 4.91 -4.32
N GLN A 84 -0.27 4.47 -3.24
CA GLN A 84 1.14 4.74 -3.00
C GLN A 84 2.03 4.10 -4.05
N ALA A 85 1.81 2.82 -4.35
CA ALA A 85 2.57 2.12 -5.39
C ALA A 85 2.43 2.81 -6.76
N TRP A 86 1.23 3.34 -7.06
CA TRP A 86 1.04 4.08 -8.31
C TRP A 86 1.73 5.44 -8.31
N ALA A 87 1.69 6.19 -7.21
CA ALA A 87 2.40 7.46 -7.09
C ALA A 87 3.93 7.27 -7.28
N GLU A 88 4.49 6.22 -6.68
CA GLU A 88 5.90 5.84 -6.83
C GLU A 88 6.24 5.38 -8.25
N GLU A 89 5.35 4.63 -8.90
CA GLU A 89 5.53 4.21 -10.30
C GLU A 89 5.58 5.41 -11.25
N LEU A 90 4.70 6.39 -11.05
CA LEU A 90 4.70 7.63 -11.84
C LEU A 90 6.02 8.41 -11.65
N SER A 91 6.51 8.50 -10.41
CA SER A 91 7.81 9.10 -10.09
C SER A 91 8.95 8.34 -10.75
N ARG A 92 8.99 7.00 -10.59
CA ARG A 92 10.06 6.13 -11.13
C ARG A 92 10.13 6.15 -12.65
N THR A 93 8.98 6.28 -13.32
CA THR A 93 8.89 6.28 -14.80
C THR A 93 8.86 7.68 -15.42
N ASN A 94 8.99 8.72 -14.59
CA ASN A 94 8.92 10.12 -15.04
C ASN A 94 7.63 10.43 -15.82
N SER A 95 6.53 9.76 -15.50
CA SER A 95 5.28 9.81 -16.25
C SER A 95 4.13 10.40 -15.43
N PHE A 96 3.07 10.84 -16.14
CA PHE A 96 1.86 11.35 -15.51
C PHE A 96 0.65 10.82 -16.27
N ARG A 97 0.10 9.69 -15.81
CA ARG A 97 -0.99 8.95 -16.47
C ARG A 97 -1.84 8.21 -15.43
N HIS A 98 -3.06 7.87 -15.79
CA HIS A 98 -3.92 7.02 -14.96
C HIS A 98 -3.41 5.57 -14.89
N SER A 99 -3.73 4.88 -13.78
CA SER A 99 -3.30 3.50 -13.54
C SER A 99 -4.00 2.47 -14.44
N GLY A 100 -5.19 2.79 -14.95
CA GLY A 100 -6.06 1.83 -15.62
C GLY A 100 -6.77 0.86 -14.67
N ALA A 101 -6.61 0.99 -13.35
CA ALA A 101 -7.33 0.20 -12.37
C ALA A 101 -8.83 0.54 -12.38
N ASN A 102 -9.69 -0.44 -12.02
CA ASN A 102 -11.12 -0.21 -11.91
C ASN A 102 -11.48 0.49 -10.59
N VAL A 103 -11.14 1.77 -10.52
CA VAL A 103 -11.37 2.66 -9.36
C VAL A 103 -11.69 4.07 -9.84
N TYR A 104 -12.32 4.88 -9.00
CA TYR A 104 -12.31 6.33 -9.18
C TYR A 104 -10.92 6.86 -8.84
N GLU A 105 -10.21 7.38 -9.81
CA GLU A 105 -8.83 7.83 -9.62
C GLU A 105 -8.69 9.32 -9.90
N ASN A 106 -8.01 10.03 -9.00
CA ASN A 106 -7.52 11.37 -9.20
C ASN A 106 -6.00 11.39 -9.06
N ILE A 107 -5.32 12.09 -9.95
CA ILE A 107 -3.88 12.33 -9.89
C ILE A 107 -3.64 13.83 -9.91
N ALA A 108 -2.75 14.30 -9.04
CA ALA A 108 -2.29 15.69 -9.03
C ALA A 108 -0.77 15.76 -9.06
N PHE A 109 -0.26 16.82 -9.65
CA PHE A 109 1.14 17.21 -9.61
C PHE A 109 1.27 18.63 -9.10
N SER A 110 2.20 18.88 -8.19
CA SER A 110 2.52 20.21 -7.70
C SER A 110 4.01 20.37 -7.48
N SER A 111 4.60 21.46 -7.98
CA SER A 111 5.99 21.81 -7.72
C SER A 111 6.21 22.42 -6.31
N HIS A 112 5.14 22.70 -5.56
CA HIS A 112 5.22 23.43 -4.30
C HIS A 112 4.93 22.55 -3.07
N SER A 113 3.81 21.82 -3.09
CA SER A 113 3.45 20.97 -1.96
C SER A 113 2.45 19.87 -2.36
N PRO A 114 2.42 18.72 -1.68
CA PRO A 114 1.44 17.66 -1.93
C PRO A 114 0.02 18.07 -1.51
N GLU A 115 -0.14 19.02 -0.60
CA GLU A 115 -1.45 19.51 -0.14
C GLU A 115 -2.22 20.24 -1.23
N ALA A 116 -1.55 20.77 -2.25
CA ALA A 116 -2.19 21.42 -3.39
C ALA A 116 -3.11 20.48 -4.19
N ALA A 117 -2.94 19.16 -4.05
CA ALA A 117 -3.72 18.16 -4.77
C ALA A 117 -5.23 18.31 -4.54
N PHE A 118 -5.66 18.49 -3.30
CA PHE A 118 -7.08 18.63 -2.96
C PHE A 118 -7.73 19.81 -3.70
N GLU A 119 -7.09 20.97 -3.72
CA GLU A 119 -7.64 22.15 -4.40
C GLU A 119 -7.67 21.98 -5.92
N GLN A 120 -6.65 21.36 -6.50
CA GLN A 120 -6.64 21.00 -7.93
C GLN A 120 -7.82 20.09 -8.28
N TRP A 121 -8.10 19.09 -7.45
CA TRP A 121 -9.23 18.19 -7.66
C TRP A 121 -10.58 18.85 -7.44
N ARG A 122 -10.68 19.71 -6.42
CA ARG A 122 -11.92 20.42 -6.10
C ARG A 122 -12.37 21.34 -7.22
N THR A 123 -11.44 22.03 -7.86
CA THR A 123 -11.72 22.98 -8.95
C THR A 123 -11.83 22.34 -10.35
N SER A 124 -11.45 21.07 -10.49
CA SER A 124 -11.54 20.32 -11.76
C SER A 124 -12.84 19.51 -11.80
N PRO A 125 -13.75 19.72 -12.78
CA PRO A 125 -15.05 19.06 -12.81
C PRO A 125 -14.98 17.52 -12.80
N GLY A 126 -13.99 16.93 -13.49
CA GLY A 126 -13.81 15.48 -13.53
C GLY A 126 -13.34 14.92 -12.21
N HIS A 127 -12.29 15.50 -11.64
CA HIS A 127 -11.74 15.10 -10.34
C HIS A 127 -12.73 15.33 -9.21
N ASN A 128 -13.50 16.43 -9.27
CA ASN A 128 -14.54 16.74 -8.31
C ASN A 128 -15.62 15.66 -8.30
N ARG A 129 -16.11 15.23 -9.47
CA ARG A 129 -17.07 14.12 -9.56
C ARG A 129 -16.55 12.83 -8.93
N ASN A 130 -15.27 12.52 -9.13
CA ASN A 130 -14.65 11.34 -8.50
C ASN A 130 -14.66 11.46 -6.97
N MET A 131 -14.31 12.63 -6.40
CA MET A 131 -14.37 12.86 -4.94
C MET A 131 -15.78 12.77 -4.36
N LEU A 132 -16.81 13.06 -5.16
CA LEU A 132 -18.22 13.00 -4.76
C LEU A 132 -18.93 11.71 -5.21
N SER A 133 -18.19 10.73 -5.72
CA SER A 133 -18.73 9.45 -6.18
C SER A 133 -19.39 8.64 -5.08
N SER A 134 -20.07 7.56 -5.46
CA SER A 134 -20.71 6.60 -4.56
C SER A 134 -19.74 5.58 -3.93
N ALA A 135 -18.45 5.70 -4.16
CA ALA A 135 -17.44 4.88 -3.49
C ALA A 135 -17.58 4.93 -1.96
N HIS A 136 -17.13 3.87 -1.28
CA HIS A 136 -17.23 3.75 0.18
C HIS A 136 -15.87 3.78 0.87
N ALA A 137 -14.80 3.50 0.12
CA ALA A 137 -13.43 3.43 0.64
C ALA A 137 -12.48 4.21 -0.26
N VAL A 138 -11.37 4.66 0.34
CA VAL A 138 -10.34 5.44 -0.35
C VAL A 138 -8.96 5.10 0.16
N GLY A 139 -7.97 5.25 -0.72
CA GLY A 139 -6.55 5.30 -0.39
C GLY A 139 -5.90 6.52 -1.03
N ILE A 140 -4.89 7.04 -0.35
CA ILE A 140 -4.09 8.18 -0.82
C ILE A 140 -2.62 7.77 -0.88
N GLY A 141 -1.99 8.01 -2.03
CA GLY A 141 -0.56 7.87 -2.23
C GLY A 141 0.10 9.23 -2.46
N ALA A 142 1.34 9.39 -2.03
CA ALA A 142 2.14 10.58 -2.28
C ALA A 142 3.60 10.20 -2.56
N ALA A 143 4.18 10.75 -3.61
CA ALA A 143 5.59 10.62 -3.96
C ALA A 143 6.15 11.97 -4.37
N HIS A 144 7.48 12.09 -4.36
CA HIS A 144 8.18 13.22 -4.94
C HIS A 144 9.09 12.71 -6.05
N GLY A 145 9.13 13.39 -7.18
CA GLY A 145 9.98 12.96 -8.29
C GLY A 145 9.89 13.88 -9.49
N TYR A 146 10.60 13.51 -10.52
CA TYR A 146 10.57 14.21 -11.80
C TYR A 146 9.42 13.68 -12.67
N VAL A 147 8.67 14.57 -13.29
CA VAL A 147 7.63 14.24 -14.28
C VAL A 147 7.95 14.92 -15.59
N ALA A 148 8.01 14.16 -16.67
CA ALA A 148 8.31 14.71 -18.00
C ALA A 148 7.33 15.83 -18.38
N GLY A 149 7.88 16.96 -18.82
CA GLY A 149 7.11 18.17 -19.15
C GLY A 149 6.58 18.98 -17.98
N ARG A 150 6.83 18.53 -16.70
CA ARG A 150 6.37 19.22 -15.47
C ARG A 150 7.51 19.58 -14.51
N GLY A 151 8.65 18.87 -14.58
CA GLY A 151 9.80 19.07 -13.70
C GLY A 151 9.70 18.26 -12.40
N TRP A 152 10.44 18.70 -11.38
CA TRP A 152 10.43 18.10 -10.04
C TRP A 152 9.24 18.58 -9.21
N GLY A 153 8.61 17.66 -8.49
CA GLY A 153 7.49 17.99 -7.63
C GLY A 153 6.83 16.78 -6.97
N TYR A 154 5.68 17.04 -6.39
CA TYR A 154 4.88 16.07 -5.66
C TYR A 154 3.81 15.47 -6.56
N ILE A 155 3.71 14.16 -6.55
CA ILE A 155 2.67 13.38 -7.22
C ILE A 155 1.75 12.84 -6.14
N VAL A 156 0.47 13.18 -6.21
CA VAL A 156 -0.52 12.69 -5.26
C VAL A 156 -1.58 11.89 -6.02
N VAL A 157 -1.89 10.71 -5.53
CA VAL A 157 -2.87 9.79 -6.11
C VAL A 157 -3.96 9.50 -5.09
N MET A 158 -5.21 9.61 -5.50
CA MET A 158 -6.39 9.15 -4.78
C MET A 158 -7.00 7.99 -5.57
N GLN A 159 -7.29 6.88 -4.93
CA GLN A 159 -8.06 5.79 -5.51
C GLN A 159 -9.20 5.41 -4.57
N ALA A 160 -10.44 5.38 -5.10
CA ALA A 160 -11.65 5.09 -4.33
C ALA A 160 -12.54 4.05 -5.02
N ARG A 161 -13.22 3.23 -4.21
CA ARG A 161 -14.18 2.22 -4.70
C ARG A 161 -15.27 1.90 -3.67
#